data_80765df57c990c7caa60678f1a47d9b5
#
_entry.id   80765df57c990c7caa60678f1a47d9b5
#
_cell.length_a   1.000
_cell.length_b   1.000
_cell.length_c   1.000
_cell.angle_alpha   90.00
_cell.angle_beta   90.00
_cell.angle_gamma   90.00
#
_symmetry.space_group_name_H-M   'P 1'
#
loop_
_entity.id
_entity.type
_entity.pdbx_description
1 polymer ?
#
loop_
_entity_poly.entity_id
_entity_poly.type
_entity_poly.pdbx_seq_one_letter_code
_entity_poly.pdbx_strand_id
1 'polypeptide(L)'
;MSETIFSKIIDGEIPSYKIYENDYVYAFLDISQVSKGHTLLIPKKASENIFETDPETMKHIAEALPIVANAIKKAFNPDGLNIIQNNGEYASQSVFHIHFHLIPRYKEDIDGFGYIWNTNEDQIDDEQKAKIAEAIQKNV
;
A
#
# COMPACT_ATOMS: atom_id res chain seq x y z
N MET A 1 9.53 13.97 12.24
CA MET A 1 9.54 12.53 11.95
C MET A 1 10.92 12.07 11.58
N SER A 2 11.31 10.92 12.08
CA SER A 2 12.65 10.42 11.82
C SER A 2 12.85 10.06 10.35
N GLU A 3 14.07 10.18 9.90
CA GLU A 3 14.45 9.80 8.56
C GLU A 3 14.35 8.28 8.37
N THR A 4 13.83 7.86 7.24
CA THR A 4 13.72 6.44 6.87
C THR A 4 14.46 6.18 5.56
N ILE A 5 14.59 4.90 5.20
CA ILE A 5 15.18 4.55 3.90
C ILE A 5 14.38 5.20 2.75
N PHE A 6 13.06 5.36 2.92
CA PHE A 6 12.23 5.97 1.88
C PHE A 6 12.48 7.48 1.75
N SER A 7 12.68 8.20 2.85
CA SER A 7 13.04 9.61 2.76
C SER A 7 14.40 9.80 2.07
N LYS A 8 15.33 8.89 2.30
CA LYS A 8 16.63 8.89 1.63
C LYS A 8 16.54 8.60 0.14
N ILE A 9 15.60 7.74 -0.25
CA ILE A 9 15.31 7.46 -1.66
C ILE A 9 14.75 8.71 -2.34
N ILE A 10 13.81 9.38 -1.69
CA ILE A 10 13.21 10.62 -2.21
C ILE A 10 14.28 11.69 -2.42
N ASP A 11 15.22 11.81 -1.47
CA ASP A 11 16.29 12.79 -1.52
C ASP A 11 17.43 12.42 -2.48
N GLY A 12 17.39 11.23 -3.06
CA GLY A 12 18.41 10.76 -3.98
C GLY A 12 19.68 10.24 -3.31
N GLU A 13 19.68 10.10 -1.99
CA GLU A 13 20.84 9.57 -1.24
C GLU A 13 21.01 8.06 -1.45
N ILE A 14 19.91 7.35 -1.67
CA ILE A 14 19.90 5.91 -1.94
C ILE A 14 19.31 5.69 -3.33
N PRO A 15 19.95 4.90 -4.19
CA PRO A 15 19.42 4.63 -5.52
C PRO A 15 18.14 3.79 -5.44
N SER A 16 17.28 3.96 -6.45
CA SER A 16 16.05 3.21 -6.57
C SER A 16 15.72 3.01 -8.05
N TYR A 17 14.81 2.08 -8.32
CA TYR A 17 14.30 1.86 -9.68
C TYR A 17 13.00 2.64 -9.83
N LYS A 18 13.13 3.92 -10.16
CA LYS A 18 12.00 4.85 -10.26
C LYS A 18 11.05 4.46 -11.39
N ILE A 19 9.75 4.51 -11.08
CA ILE A 19 8.67 4.24 -12.03
C ILE A 19 7.92 5.52 -12.36
N TYR A 20 7.60 6.34 -11.36
CA TYR A 20 6.80 7.54 -11.53
C TYR A 20 7.11 8.54 -10.43
N GLU A 21 7.05 9.81 -10.78
CA GLU A 21 7.29 10.87 -9.81
C GLU A 21 6.55 12.12 -10.22
N ASN A 22 5.97 12.83 -9.25
CA ASN A 22 5.48 14.19 -9.41
C ASN A 22 5.90 14.98 -8.17
N ASP A 23 5.35 16.16 -7.97
CA ASP A 23 5.72 17.02 -6.84
C ASP A 23 5.34 16.40 -5.48
N TYR A 24 4.43 15.44 -5.45
CA TYR A 24 3.81 14.95 -4.22
C TYR A 24 4.07 13.48 -3.92
N VAL A 25 4.36 12.68 -4.95
CA VAL A 25 4.52 11.22 -4.78
C VAL A 25 5.73 10.71 -5.53
N TYR A 26 6.17 9.53 -5.11
CA TYR A 26 7.29 8.83 -5.72
C TYR A 26 6.94 7.33 -5.78
N ALA A 27 7.10 6.73 -6.94
CA ALA A 27 6.86 5.31 -7.14
C ALA A 27 8.12 4.62 -7.65
N PHE A 28 8.44 3.47 -7.08
CA PHE A 28 9.65 2.72 -7.39
C PHE A 28 9.44 1.23 -7.16
N LEU A 29 10.28 0.40 -7.75
CA LEU A 29 10.18 -1.04 -7.54
C LEU A 29 10.56 -1.42 -6.11
N ASP A 30 9.80 -2.32 -5.53
CA ASP A 30 10.25 -3.02 -4.33
C ASP A 30 11.40 -3.93 -4.74
N ILE A 31 12.55 -3.81 -4.08
CA ILE A 31 13.71 -4.64 -4.40
C ILE A 31 13.48 -6.11 -4.02
N SER A 32 12.55 -6.37 -3.12
CA SER A 32 12.13 -7.72 -2.72
C SER A 32 10.80 -8.06 -3.40
N GLN A 33 10.87 -8.32 -4.69
CA GLN A 33 9.69 -8.57 -5.53
C GLN A 33 8.89 -9.77 -5.05
N VAL A 34 7.66 -9.55 -4.58
CA VAL A 34 6.71 -10.64 -4.32
C VAL A 34 6.31 -11.28 -5.63
N SER A 35 6.11 -10.45 -6.65
CA SER A 35 5.86 -10.87 -8.02
C SER A 35 6.51 -9.86 -8.96
N LYS A 36 6.63 -10.23 -10.22
CA LYS A 36 7.23 -9.35 -11.22
C LYS A 36 6.43 -8.06 -11.37
N GLY A 37 7.05 -6.94 -11.08
CA GLY A 37 6.40 -5.64 -11.17
C GLY A 37 5.90 -5.09 -9.83
N HIS A 38 6.19 -5.76 -8.72
CA HIS A 38 5.84 -5.28 -7.38
C HIS A 38 6.42 -3.88 -7.17
N THR A 39 5.54 -2.92 -7.01
CA THR A 39 5.86 -1.49 -6.96
C THR A 39 5.40 -0.90 -5.63
N LEU A 40 6.14 0.09 -5.16
CA LEU A 40 5.79 0.89 -3.99
C LEU A 40 5.44 2.30 -4.43
N LEU A 41 4.38 2.86 -3.85
CA LEU A 41 4.00 4.26 -4.02
C LEU A 41 4.02 4.94 -2.67
N ILE A 42 4.79 6.02 -2.56
CA ILE A 42 4.95 6.77 -1.31
C ILE A 42 4.68 8.25 -1.53
N PRO A 43 4.18 8.95 -0.50
CA PRO A 43 4.12 10.41 -0.55
C PRO A 43 5.49 10.99 -0.25
N LYS A 44 5.80 12.14 -0.84
CA LYS A 44 7.03 12.88 -0.53
C LYS A 44 6.97 13.52 0.84
N LYS A 45 5.78 13.95 1.26
CA LYS A 45 5.55 14.42 2.61
C LYS A 45 5.50 13.22 3.55
N ALA A 46 6.48 13.13 4.44
CA ALA A 46 6.60 11.98 5.33
C ALA A 46 5.48 11.92 6.36
N SER A 47 4.87 10.75 6.50
CA SER A 47 4.00 10.39 7.61
C SER A 47 4.18 8.91 7.89
N GLU A 48 4.01 8.50 9.14
CA GLU A 48 4.33 7.16 9.54
C GLU A 48 3.35 6.13 8.96
N ASN A 49 2.06 6.44 9.05
CA ASN A 49 0.98 5.53 8.65
C ASN A 49 -0.29 6.30 8.32
N ILE A 50 -1.39 5.57 8.05
CA ILE A 50 -2.68 6.16 7.67
C ILE A 50 -3.26 7.06 8.76
N PHE A 51 -2.97 6.76 10.04
CA PHE A 51 -3.53 7.52 11.16
C PHE A 51 -2.96 8.93 11.25
N GLU A 52 -1.76 9.14 10.71
CA GLU A 52 -1.06 10.42 10.75
C GLU A 52 -1.03 11.15 9.40
N THR A 53 -1.51 10.51 8.35
CA THR A 53 -1.49 11.09 7.00
C THR A 53 -2.65 12.04 6.82
N ASP A 54 -2.36 13.28 6.38
CA ASP A 54 -3.41 14.28 6.16
C ASP A 54 -4.22 13.98 4.88
N PRO A 55 -5.47 14.49 4.81
CA PRO A 55 -6.32 14.24 3.65
C PRO A 55 -5.76 14.72 2.33
N GLU A 56 -5.03 15.82 2.32
CA GLU A 56 -4.45 16.36 1.09
C GLU A 56 -3.38 15.44 0.52
N THR A 57 -2.53 14.91 1.40
CA THR A 57 -1.52 13.91 0.99
C THR A 57 -2.19 12.66 0.44
N MET A 58 -3.28 12.20 1.07
CA MET A 58 -4.03 11.03 0.58
C MET A 58 -4.65 11.27 -0.78
N LYS A 59 -5.10 12.48 -1.08
CA LYS A 59 -5.63 12.80 -2.41
C LYS A 59 -4.57 12.63 -3.49
N HIS A 60 -3.35 13.07 -3.22
CA HIS A 60 -2.24 12.92 -4.16
C HIS A 60 -1.87 11.45 -4.37
N ILE A 61 -1.90 10.66 -3.32
CA ILE A 61 -1.69 9.22 -3.39
C ILE A 61 -2.80 8.56 -4.22
N ALA A 62 -4.06 8.88 -3.91
CA ALA A 62 -5.21 8.30 -4.60
C ALA A 62 -5.21 8.63 -6.09
N GLU A 63 -4.79 9.83 -6.47
CA GLU A 63 -4.66 10.24 -7.87
C GLU A 63 -3.59 9.43 -8.59
N ALA A 64 -2.47 9.18 -7.94
CA ALA A 64 -1.33 8.48 -8.52
C ALA A 64 -1.55 6.97 -8.64
N LEU A 65 -2.32 6.35 -7.74
CA LEU A 65 -2.54 4.90 -7.73
C LEU A 65 -2.99 4.34 -9.07
N PRO A 66 -4.06 4.84 -9.70
CA PRO A 66 -4.47 4.31 -11.00
C PRO A 66 -3.46 4.58 -12.12
N ILE A 67 -2.70 5.66 -12.03
CA ILE A 67 -1.65 5.95 -13.01
C ILE A 67 -0.59 4.86 -12.99
N VAL A 68 -0.09 4.54 -11.81
CA VAL A 68 0.94 3.51 -11.62
C VAL A 68 0.37 2.11 -11.92
N ALA A 69 -0.84 1.82 -11.45
CA ALA A 69 -1.51 0.54 -11.69
C ALA A 69 -1.69 0.27 -13.19
N ASN A 70 -2.12 1.27 -13.95
CA ASN A 70 -2.29 1.15 -15.40
C ASN A 70 -0.96 0.97 -16.13
N ALA A 71 0.10 1.61 -15.64
CA ALA A 71 1.43 1.42 -16.20
C ALA A 71 1.91 -0.04 -16.02
N ILE A 72 1.69 -0.60 -14.84
CA ILE A 72 2.00 -2.02 -14.58
C ILE A 72 1.18 -2.92 -15.49
N LYS A 73 -0.11 -2.65 -15.62
CA LYS A 73 -0.99 -3.44 -16.47
C LYS A 73 -0.54 -3.45 -17.93
N LYS A 74 -0.17 -2.28 -18.45
CA LYS A 74 0.30 -2.16 -19.83
C LYS A 74 1.64 -2.85 -20.04
N ALA A 75 2.53 -2.80 -19.04
CA ALA A 75 3.86 -3.39 -19.16
C ALA A 75 3.84 -4.91 -19.14
N PHE A 76 3.04 -5.52 -18.25
CA PHE A 76 3.10 -6.95 -17.96
C PHE A 76 1.79 -7.71 -18.14
N ASN A 77 0.69 -7.01 -18.32
CA ASN A 77 -0.64 -7.60 -18.46
C ASN A 77 -0.93 -8.69 -17.40
N PRO A 78 -0.81 -8.36 -16.11
CA PRO A 78 -1.10 -9.33 -15.06
C PRO A 78 -2.58 -9.73 -15.05
N ASP A 79 -2.88 -10.89 -14.47
CA ASP A 79 -4.24 -11.39 -14.33
C ASP A 79 -5.01 -10.70 -13.21
N GLY A 80 -4.30 -10.07 -12.28
CA GLY A 80 -4.88 -9.30 -11.19
C GLY A 80 -3.86 -8.40 -10.54
N LEU A 81 -4.31 -7.59 -9.59
CA LEU A 81 -3.46 -6.66 -8.86
C LEU A 81 -3.99 -6.53 -7.42
N ASN A 82 -3.09 -6.70 -6.45
CA ASN A 82 -3.40 -6.36 -5.07
C ASN A 82 -2.76 -5.03 -4.72
N ILE A 83 -3.52 -4.19 -4.03
CA ILE A 83 -3.00 -2.96 -3.45
C ILE A 83 -3.10 -3.11 -1.94
N ILE A 84 -1.96 -3.03 -1.25
CA ILE A 84 -1.86 -3.29 0.18
C ILE A 84 -1.16 -2.12 0.85
N GLN A 85 -1.71 -1.65 1.96
CA GLN A 85 -1.11 -0.62 2.79
C GLN A 85 -1.18 -1.09 4.24
N ASN A 86 -0.04 -1.12 4.92
CA ASN A 86 0.07 -1.65 6.28
C ASN A 86 0.32 -0.55 7.29
N ASN A 87 -0.34 -0.62 8.44
CA ASN A 87 -0.24 0.36 9.50
C ASN A 87 0.14 -0.31 10.81
N GLY A 88 1.36 -0.06 11.25
CA GLY A 88 1.90 -0.65 12.47
C GLY A 88 2.64 -1.96 12.23
N GLU A 89 3.56 -2.24 13.12
CA GLU A 89 4.40 -3.45 13.05
C GLU A 89 3.57 -4.73 13.07
N TYR A 90 2.54 -4.77 13.90
CA TYR A 90 1.67 -5.95 14.03
C TYR A 90 0.87 -6.22 12.75
N ALA A 91 0.69 -5.22 11.91
CA ALA A 91 0.05 -5.35 10.60
C ALA A 91 1.06 -5.43 9.46
N SER A 92 2.30 -5.81 9.77
CA SER A 92 3.39 -6.03 8.80
C SER A 92 3.98 -4.77 8.18
N GLN A 93 3.84 -3.63 8.86
CA GLN A 93 4.55 -2.44 8.42
C GLN A 93 6.02 -2.55 8.85
N SER A 94 6.94 -2.52 7.90
CA SER A 94 8.38 -2.65 8.16
C SER A 94 9.15 -1.34 8.03
N VAL A 95 8.67 -0.42 7.21
CA VAL A 95 9.23 0.92 7.06
C VAL A 95 8.19 1.94 7.52
N PHE A 96 8.57 2.85 8.41
CA PHE A 96 7.63 3.78 9.03
C PHE A 96 7.57 5.11 8.30
N HIS A 97 7.28 5.00 7.04
CA HIS A 97 6.90 6.03 6.08
C HIS A 97 5.80 5.39 5.25
N ILE A 98 4.60 5.92 5.29
CA ILE A 98 3.43 5.29 4.66
C ILE A 98 3.74 4.92 3.21
N HIS A 99 3.35 3.70 2.83
CA HIS A 99 3.57 3.22 1.47
C HIS A 99 2.49 2.24 1.06
N PHE A 100 2.21 2.25 -0.22
CA PHE A 100 1.22 1.39 -0.85
C PHE A 100 1.96 0.40 -1.74
N HIS A 101 1.75 -0.88 -1.49
CA HIS A 101 2.23 -1.95 -2.35
C HIS A 101 1.25 -2.15 -3.51
N LEU A 102 1.76 -2.16 -4.73
CA LEU A 102 1.01 -2.59 -5.90
C LEU A 102 1.64 -3.91 -6.35
N ILE A 103 0.92 -5.00 -6.15
CA ILE A 103 1.46 -6.34 -6.36
C ILE A 103 0.69 -7.02 -7.50
N PRO A 104 1.30 -7.10 -8.69
CA PRO A 104 0.66 -7.81 -9.80
C PRO A 104 0.52 -9.30 -9.48
N ARG A 105 -0.58 -9.89 -9.89
CA ARG A 105 -0.84 -11.31 -9.66
C ARG A 105 -0.96 -12.01 -11.01
N TYR A 106 -0.33 -13.16 -11.11
CA TYR A 106 -0.29 -13.95 -12.34
C TYR A 106 -0.86 -15.33 -12.07
N LYS A 107 -1.57 -15.90 -13.05
CA LYS A 107 -2.16 -17.23 -12.89
C LYS A 107 -1.13 -18.32 -12.64
N GLU A 108 0.09 -18.10 -13.10
CA GLU A 108 1.20 -19.03 -12.92
C GLU A 108 1.84 -18.92 -11.51
N ASP A 109 1.45 -17.96 -10.69
CA ASP A 109 1.97 -17.82 -9.33
C ASP A 109 1.47 -18.97 -8.47
N ILE A 110 2.33 -19.97 -8.26
CA ILE A 110 1.98 -21.15 -7.46
C ILE A 110 2.28 -20.91 -5.99
N ASP A 111 3.44 -20.32 -5.71
CA ASP A 111 3.94 -20.06 -4.35
C ASP A 111 3.95 -18.58 -4.02
N GLY A 112 3.22 -17.80 -4.78
CA GLY A 112 3.19 -16.38 -4.60
C GLY A 112 2.48 -16.00 -3.29
N PHE A 113 2.51 -14.73 -3.02
CA PHE A 113 1.81 -14.10 -1.94
C PHE A 113 0.38 -14.65 -1.86
N GLY A 114 0.16 -15.57 -0.92
CA GLY A 114 -1.15 -16.18 -0.71
C GLY A 114 -2.04 -15.28 0.12
N TYR A 115 -3.18 -14.91 -0.42
CA TYR A 115 -4.17 -14.17 0.33
C TYR A 115 -5.21 -15.16 0.84
N ILE A 116 -5.10 -15.51 2.12
CA ILE A 116 -6.06 -16.40 2.76
C ILE A 116 -7.14 -15.54 3.42
N TRP A 117 -8.36 -15.72 2.97
CA TRP A 117 -9.50 -14.93 3.43
C TRP A 117 -10.34 -15.75 4.39
N ASN A 118 -9.89 -15.86 5.63
CA ASN A 118 -10.66 -16.55 6.68
C ASN A 118 -11.66 -15.57 7.29
N THR A 119 -12.89 -16.01 7.46
CA THR A 119 -13.94 -15.18 8.01
C THR A 119 -14.42 -15.73 9.34
N ASN A 120 -15.08 -14.91 10.14
CA ASN A 120 -15.65 -15.25 11.43
C ASN A 120 -17.19 -15.24 11.38
N GLU A 121 -17.76 -15.70 10.27
CA GLU A 121 -19.23 -15.62 10.05
C GLU A 121 -20.03 -16.27 11.16
N ASP A 122 -19.54 -17.39 11.70
CA ASP A 122 -20.24 -18.14 12.73
C ASP A 122 -20.00 -17.60 14.15
N GLN A 123 -19.07 -16.65 14.33
CA GLN A 123 -18.66 -16.15 15.62
C GLN A 123 -19.18 -14.75 15.95
N ILE A 124 -19.66 -14.05 14.94
CA ILE A 124 -20.17 -12.68 15.08
C ILE A 124 -21.57 -12.63 14.52
N ASP A 125 -22.57 -12.52 15.39
CA ASP A 125 -23.98 -12.46 14.99
C ASP A 125 -24.41 -11.04 14.60
N ASP A 126 -25.66 -10.89 14.17
CA ASP A 126 -26.17 -9.59 13.69
C ASP A 126 -26.23 -8.54 14.78
N GLU A 127 -26.55 -8.92 16.02
CA GLU A 127 -26.56 -7.98 17.14
C GLU A 127 -25.16 -7.45 17.44
N GLN A 128 -24.17 -8.33 17.42
CA GLN A 128 -22.77 -7.95 17.60
C GLN A 128 -22.30 -7.04 16.48
N LYS A 129 -22.67 -7.34 15.23
CA LYS A 129 -22.31 -6.48 14.08
C LYS A 129 -22.90 -5.09 14.22
N ALA A 130 -24.13 -4.98 14.69
CA ALA A 130 -24.77 -3.68 14.93
C ALA A 130 -24.04 -2.87 15.99
N LYS A 131 -23.62 -3.52 17.07
CA LYS A 131 -22.83 -2.87 18.14
C LYS A 131 -21.45 -2.43 17.66
N ILE A 132 -20.81 -3.26 16.84
CA ILE A 132 -19.51 -2.95 16.25
C ILE A 132 -19.64 -1.71 15.35
N ALA A 133 -20.63 -1.70 14.47
CA ALA A 133 -20.88 -0.57 13.59
C ALA A 133 -21.14 0.73 14.37
N GLU A 134 -21.93 0.66 15.43
CA GLU A 134 -22.23 1.80 16.30
C GLU A 134 -20.96 2.33 16.97
N ALA A 135 -20.12 1.44 17.48
CA ALA A 135 -18.87 1.83 18.14
C ALA A 135 -17.94 2.58 17.17
N ILE A 136 -17.86 2.16 15.93
CA ILE A 136 -17.05 2.83 14.91
C ILE A 136 -17.69 4.17 14.53
N GLN A 137 -19.00 4.21 14.29
CA GLN A 137 -19.73 5.42 13.92
C GLN A 137 -19.56 6.56 14.92
N LYS A 138 -19.48 6.24 16.19
CA LYS A 138 -19.28 7.24 17.25
C LYS A 138 -17.95 7.99 17.13
N ASN A 139 -17.00 7.42 16.42
CA ASN A 139 -15.63 7.96 16.35
C ASN A 139 -15.30 8.54 14.97
N VAL A 140 -16.24 8.58 14.08
CA VAL A 140 -16.03 9.17 12.75
C VAL A 140 -16.10 10.70 12.78
#